data_e7251d3306390cfeeb4e76ad1f8d7368
#
_entry.id   e7251d3306390cfeeb4e76ad1f8d7368
#
_cell.length_a   1.000
_cell.length_b   1.000
_cell.length_c   1.000
_cell.angle_alpha   90.00
_cell.angle_beta   90.00
_cell.angle_gamma   90.00
#
_symmetry.space_group_name_H-M   'P 1'
#
loop_
_entity.id
_entity.type
_entity.pdbx_description
1 polymer ?
#
loop_
_entity_poly.entity_id
_entity_poly.type
_entity_poly.pdbx_seq_one_letter_code
_entity_poly.pdbx_strand_id
1 'polypeptide(L)'
;MKGNNTIFKQTLLLILFCIGSNTVSAQQTFTNPILDYGADPYSTYHNGYYYYTHTMQNHLVLLKTKNLADLKNAEKKIIWTAPKNTDYSAEIWAPEFHFINDKWYVYFAADNGSNNTHRMYVLENNSKNPMEGEWIFKGKIAAQTDKWAIDGNVFIYKKQLYMIWAGWEGDTNGQQNIYIAKMKNPTEIDGDRVRISSPTNPWELHGALHDDVNPPQVNVNEGPQFLSHKNKVFIVFSASGCWTDYYSLGLLTFTGKDNLLDPLAWVKSDKPILEQSHKTKVYAPGHNSFFKSPNGKEDWILYHANSNPGEGCGVKRSPRMQQIRWDKKGNPVIGDPISEGFPLAIPSM
;
A
#
# COMPACT_ATOMS: atom_id res chain seq x y z
N MET A 1 -2.80 84.82 56.24
CA MET A 1 -3.24 84.36 54.89
C MET A 1 -2.56 83.04 54.62
N LYS A 2 -3.36 81.97 54.62
CA LYS A 2 -2.83 80.57 54.46
C LYS A 2 -2.85 80.20 52.98
N GLY A 3 -1.69 79.92 52.40
CA GLY A 3 -1.57 79.37 51.07
C GLY A 3 -1.69 77.84 51.04
N ASN A 4 -2.65 77.31 50.34
CA ASN A 4 -2.80 75.87 50.15
C ASN A 4 -1.95 75.38 48.98
N ASN A 5 -0.99 74.50 49.19
CA ASN A 5 -0.25 73.78 48.20
C ASN A 5 -0.95 72.46 47.89
N THR A 6 -1.52 72.35 46.73
CA THR A 6 -2.14 71.10 46.19
C THR A 6 -1.06 70.37 45.45
N ILE A 7 -0.66 69.19 45.95
CA ILE A 7 0.30 68.27 45.23
C ILE A 7 -0.50 67.37 44.35
N PHE A 8 -0.32 67.50 43.00
CA PHE A 8 -0.85 66.57 41.98
C PHE A 8 0.04 65.31 41.96
N LYS A 9 -0.50 64.17 42.38
CA LYS A 9 0.13 62.87 42.17
C LYS A 9 -0.23 62.39 40.80
N GLN A 10 0.74 62.36 39.86
CA GLN A 10 0.63 61.67 38.60
C GLN A 10 0.87 60.18 38.83
N THR A 11 -0.20 59.39 38.64
CA THR A 11 -0.09 57.93 38.62
C THR A 11 0.27 57.48 37.21
N LEU A 12 1.52 57.00 37.04
CA LEU A 12 2.02 56.43 35.78
C LEU A 12 1.49 54.99 35.62
N LEU A 13 0.54 54.77 34.72
CA LEU A 13 -0.01 53.45 34.41
C LEU A 13 0.92 52.77 33.39
N LEU A 14 1.75 51.84 33.84
CA LEU A 14 2.56 50.99 32.96
C LEU A 14 1.66 49.91 32.35
N ILE A 15 1.31 50.04 31.09
CA ILE A 15 0.65 48.98 30.33
C ILE A 15 1.73 48.04 29.82
N LEU A 16 1.86 46.87 30.45
CA LEU A 16 2.67 45.76 29.96
C LEU A 16 1.99 45.13 28.71
N PHE A 17 2.51 45.42 27.56
CA PHE A 17 2.15 44.69 26.35
C PHE A 17 2.83 43.30 26.35
N CYS A 18 2.12 42.26 26.78
CA CYS A 18 2.55 40.88 26.54
C CYS A 18 2.43 40.58 25.05
N ILE A 19 3.55 40.73 24.30
CA ILE A 19 3.64 40.21 22.96
C ILE A 19 3.75 38.71 23.10
N GLY A 20 2.63 38.01 22.97
CA GLY A 20 2.60 36.56 22.81
C GLY A 20 3.30 36.19 21.50
N SER A 21 4.52 35.71 21.56
CA SER A 21 5.20 35.11 20.41
C SER A 21 4.46 33.83 20.03
N ASN A 22 3.54 33.93 19.09
CA ASN A 22 3.06 32.76 18.38
C ASN A 22 4.22 32.18 17.58
N THR A 23 4.93 31.20 18.15
CA THR A 23 5.87 30.39 17.39
C THR A 23 5.06 29.60 16.37
N VAL A 24 4.97 30.08 15.14
CA VAL A 24 4.53 29.30 14.00
C VAL A 24 5.56 28.20 13.83
N SER A 25 5.27 27.02 14.34
CA SER A 25 6.08 25.84 14.05
C SER A 25 6.01 25.62 12.52
N ALA A 26 7.13 25.73 11.84
CA ALA A 26 7.19 25.43 10.42
C ALA A 26 6.72 23.97 10.24
N GLN A 27 5.69 23.76 9.40
CA GLN A 27 5.21 22.43 9.09
C GLN A 27 6.34 21.63 8.46
N GLN A 28 6.69 20.50 9.06
CA GLN A 28 7.70 19.62 8.49
C GLN A 28 7.21 19.08 7.14
N THR A 29 8.10 19.05 6.16
CA THR A 29 7.80 18.58 4.81
C THR A 29 8.73 17.46 4.39
N PHE A 30 8.30 16.67 3.41
CA PHE A 30 9.09 15.67 2.72
C PHE A 30 8.89 15.81 1.20
N THR A 31 9.66 15.07 0.42
CA THR A 31 9.50 14.97 -1.03
C THR A 31 9.44 13.51 -1.46
N ASN A 32 8.67 13.21 -2.52
CA ASN A 32 8.73 11.92 -3.20
C ASN A 32 9.96 11.88 -4.14
N PRO A 33 10.56 10.71 -4.39
CA PRO A 33 10.31 9.42 -3.72
C PRO A 33 10.90 9.37 -2.31
N ILE A 34 10.33 8.52 -1.44
CA ILE A 34 10.79 8.35 -0.05
C ILE A 34 11.96 7.36 0.10
N LEU A 35 12.21 6.54 -0.92
CA LEU A 35 13.41 5.72 -1.13
C LEU A 35 13.75 5.73 -2.62
N ASP A 36 14.99 5.45 -2.96
CA ASP A 36 15.46 5.38 -4.34
C ASP A 36 14.93 4.12 -5.08
N TYR A 37 14.67 3.05 -4.33
CA TYR A 37 14.06 1.80 -4.77
C TYR A 37 13.11 1.25 -3.70
N GLY A 38 12.01 0.66 -4.11
CA GLY A 38 11.03 0.02 -3.24
C GLY A 38 9.78 -0.35 -4.03
N ALA A 39 9.92 -1.33 -4.94
CA ALA A 39 8.79 -1.90 -5.65
C ALA A 39 7.80 -2.56 -4.69
N ASP A 40 6.51 -2.47 -5.00
CA ASP A 40 5.44 -3.12 -4.25
C ASP A 40 5.45 -2.73 -2.75
N PRO A 41 5.40 -1.40 -2.45
CA PRO A 41 5.60 -0.91 -1.10
C PRO A 41 4.39 -1.19 -0.21
N TYR A 42 4.63 -1.73 0.96
CA TYR A 42 3.60 -1.95 1.97
C TYR A 42 3.99 -1.33 3.31
N SER A 43 3.03 -0.77 4.01
CA SER A 43 3.24 -0.21 5.35
C SER A 43 2.04 -0.45 6.26
N THR A 44 2.32 -0.81 7.52
CA THR A 44 1.32 -0.86 8.57
C THR A 44 1.77 -0.05 9.79
N TYR A 45 0.82 0.62 10.47
CA TYR A 45 1.10 1.38 11.69
C TYR A 45 0.66 0.59 12.91
N HIS A 46 1.58 0.36 13.84
CA HIS A 46 1.29 -0.36 15.07
C HIS A 46 2.15 0.16 16.23
N ASN A 47 1.53 0.41 17.38
CA ASN A 47 2.20 0.83 18.62
C ASN A 47 3.20 2.00 18.45
N GLY A 48 2.81 3.03 17.71
CA GLY A 48 3.61 4.25 17.54
C GLY A 48 4.70 4.17 16.46
N TYR A 49 4.75 3.08 15.69
CA TYR A 49 5.71 2.89 14.61
C TYR A 49 5.04 2.43 13.33
N TYR A 50 5.60 2.85 12.21
CA TYR A 50 5.37 2.25 10.91
C TYR A 50 6.35 1.10 10.72
N TYR A 51 5.82 -0.01 10.21
CA TYR A 51 6.56 -1.15 9.72
C TYR A 51 6.38 -1.21 8.21
N TYR A 52 7.49 -1.03 7.48
CA TYR A 52 7.50 -0.91 6.03
C TYR A 52 8.28 -2.07 5.41
N THR A 53 7.83 -2.52 4.25
CA THR A 53 8.53 -3.52 3.43
C THR A 53 8.32 -3.24 1.95
N HIS A 54 9.10 -3.91 1.10
CA HIS A 54 9.01 -3.90 -0.35
C HIS A 54 9.66 -5.16 -0.93
N THR A 55 9.47 -5.42 -2.22
CA THR A 55 10.06 -6.57 -2.91
C THR A 55 11.58 -6.54 -2.90
N MET A 56 12.22 -7.67 -2.49
CA MET A 56 13.67 -7.85 -2.41
C MET A 56 14.17 -9.11 -3.13
N GLN A 57 13.33 -9.82 -3.88
CA GLN A 57 13.61 -10.97 -4.75
C GLN A 57 14.02 -12.27 -4.04
N ASN A 58 14.83 -12.23 -2.99
CA ASN A 58 15.38 -13.43 -2.32
C ASN A 58 15.28 -13.40 -0.79
N HIS A 59 14.76 -12.35 -0.21
CA HIS A 59 14.58 -12.24 1.24
C HIS A 59 13.45 -11.25 1.58
N LEU A 60 13.01 -11.30 2.83
CA LEU A 60 12.05 -10.35 3.39
C LEU A 60 12.77 -9.34 4.28
N VAL A 61 12.57 -8.08 4.00
CA VAL A 61 13.11 -6.96 4.77
C VAL A 61 12.00 -6.24 5.52
N LEU A 62 12.30 -5.79 6.73
CA LEU A 62 11.41 -4.96 7.53
C LEU A 62 12.15 -3.70 7.96
N LEU A 63 11.54 -2.56 7.70
CA LEU A 63 12.00 -1.24 8.13
C LEU A 63 11.03 -0.72 9.19
N LYS A 64 11.56 -0.16 10.29
CA LYS A 64 10.79 0.39 11.40
C LYS A 64 11.12 1.86 11.58
N THR A 65 10.12 2.72 11.54
CA THR A 65 10.26 4.17 11.73
C THR A 65 9.04 4.78 12.41
N LYS A 66 9.20 5.95 13.02
CA LYS A 66 8.06 6.75 13.51
C LYS A 66 7.46 7.63 12.40
N ASN A 67 8.20 7.83 11.30
CA ASN A 67 7.81 8.72 10.22
C ASN A 67 8.21 8.12 8.87
N LEU A 68 7.25 7.76 8.04
CA LEU A 68 7.50 7.22 6.68
C LEU A 68 8.23 8.21 5.77
N ALA A 69 8.12 9.52 6.03
CA ALA A 69 8.88 10.51 5.30
C ALA A 69 10.40 10.43 5.55
N ASP A 70 10.81 9.77 6.64
CA ASP A 70 12.22 9.53 7.01
C ASP A 70 12.61 8.04 6.89
N LEU A 71 12.05 7.35 5.91
CA LEU A 71 12.26 5.92 5.71
C LEU A 71 13.72 5.57 5.40
N LYS A 72 14.49 6.48 4.81
CA LYS A 72 15.94 6.30 4.55
C LYS A 72 16.76 6.05 5.83
N ASN A 73 16.32 6.58 6.97
CA ASN A 73 16.97 6.43 8.27
C ASN A 73 16.29 5.39 9.18
N ALA A 74 15.35 4.62 8.66
CA ALA A 74 14.63 3.61 9.42
C ALA A 74 15.54 2.48 9.90
N GLU A 75 15.25 1.93 11.08
CA GLU A 75 15.85 0.68 11.53
C GLU A 75 15.49 -0.43 10.55
N LYS A 76 16.50 -1.16 10.02
CA LYS A 76 16.32 -2.18 8.98
C LYS A 76 16.77 -3.55 9.47
N LYS A 77 15.95 -4.58 9.17
CA LYS A 77 16.27 -5.98 9.48
C LYS A 77 15.83 -6.89 8.33
N ILE A 78 16.71 -7.82 7.93
CA ILE A 78 16.32 -9.00 7.17
C ILE A 78 15.68 -9.97 8.15
N ILE A 79 14.42 -10.27 7.97
CA ILE A 79 13.63 -11.10 8.89
C ILE A 79 13.56 -12.57 8.45
N TRP A 80 13.75 -12.82 7.16
CA TRP A 80 13.74 -14.15 6.60
C TRP A 80 14.45 -14.17 5.24
N THR A 81 15.14 -15.27 4.94
CA THR A 81 15.77 -15.52 3.64
C THR A 81 15.27 -16.84 3.10
N ALA A 82 14.93 -16.87 1.81
CA ALA A 82 14.41 -18.05 1.16
C ALA A 82 15.41 -19.20 1.19
N PRO A 83 15.00 -20.41 1.65
CA PRO A 83 15.84 -21.60 1.58
C PRO A 83 16.03 -22.02 0.12
N LYS A 84 17.25 -22.41 -0.25
CA LYS A 84 17.54 -22.91 -1.60
C LYS A 84 16.83 -24.24 -1.88
N ASN A 85 16.54 -24.50 -3.15
CA ASN A 85 15.95 -25.75 -3.63
C ASN A 85 14.59 -26.08 -3.02
N THR A 86 13.77 -25.07 -2.82
CA THR A 86 12.37 -25.19 -2.40
C THR A 86 11.44 -24.57 -3.43
N ASP A 87 10.15 -24.84 -3.34
CA ASP A 87 9.11 -24.24 -4.20
C ASP A 87 8.95 -22.72 -3.98
N TYR A 88 9.65 -22.15 -3.02
CA TYR A 88 9.62 -20.75 -2.62
C TYR A 88 11.04 -20.17 -2.44
N SER A 89 11.98 -20.63 -3.27
CA SER A 89 13.40 -20.28 -3.18
C SER A 89 13.81 -19.03 -3.95
N ALA A 90 12.90 -18.49 -4.79
CA ALA A 90 13.20 -17.39 -5.68
C ALA A 90 11.97 -16.43 -5.82
N GLU A 91 12.22 -15.28 -6.45
CA GLU A 91 11.18 -14.31 -6.84
C GLU A 91 10.23 -13.99 -5.68
N ILE A 92 10.81 -13.57 -4.54
CA ILE A 92 10.07 -13.15 -3.34
C ILE A 92 9.47 -11.77 -3.61
N TRP A 93 8.15 -11.71 -3.89
CA TRP A 93 7.47 -10.49 -4.30
C TRP A 93 6.39 -10.04 -3.31
N ALA A 94 6.13 -8.74 -3.34
CA ALA A 94 4.99 -8.07 -2.71
C ALA A 94 4.69 -8.53 -1.28
N PRO A 95 5.65 -8.44 -0.34
CA PRO A 95 5.41 -8.83 1.04
C PRO A 95 4.50 -7.83 1.76
N GLU A 96 3.54 -8.33 2.53
CA GLU A 96 2.60 -7.54 3.34
C GLU A 96 2.58 -7.97 4.80
N PHE A 97 2.72 -7.02 5.72
CA PHE A 97 2.74 -7.25 7.17
C PHE A 97 1.39 -6.95 7.81
N HIS A 98 0.82 -7.94 8.48
CA HIS A 98 -0.47 -7.83 9.15
C HIS A 98 -0.36 -8.24 10.61
N PHE A 99 -0.96 -7.45 11.52
CA PHE A 99 -1.10 -7.80 12.92
C PHE A 99 -2.53 -8.30 13.16
N ILE A 100 -2.67 -9.61 13.40
CA ILE A 100 -3.96 -10.30 13.50
C ILE A 100 -3.95 -11.20 14.75
N ASN A 101 -4.95 -11.06 15.64
CA ASN A 101 -5.08 -11.88 16.85
C ASN A 101 -3.78 -11.94 17.67
N ASP A 102 -3.21 -10.75 17.95
CA ASP A 102 -1.99 -10.58 18.76
C ASP A 102 -0.71 -11.21 18.18
N LYS A 103 -0.69 -11.50 16.89
CA LYS A 103 0.48 -12.05 16.17
C LYS A 103 0.72 -11.29 14.88
N TRP A 104 1.96 -11.32 14.42
CA TRP A 104 2.35 -10.81 13.12
C TRP A 104 2.35 -11.92 12.07
N TYR A 105 1.86 -11.56 10.90
CA TYR A 105 1.92 -12.39 9.70
C TYR A 105 2.55 -11.59 8.57
N VAL A 106 3.36 -12.24 7.75
CA VAL A 106 3.81 -11.68 6.47
C VAL A 106 3.38 -12.63 5.36
N TYR A 107 2.59 -12.09 4.43
CA TYR A 107 2.18 -12.79 3.21
C TYR A 107 3.07 -12.32 2.07
N PHE A 108 3.50 -13.23 1.23
CA PHE A 108 4.37 -12.93 0.09
C PHE A 108 4.17 -13.96 -1.01
N ALA A 109 4.47 -13.58 -2.26
CA ALA A 109 4.54 -14.52 -3.36
C ALA A 109 5.98 -15.03 -3.52
N ALA A 110 6.12 -16.27 -3.96
CA ALA A 110 7.41 -16.86 -4.29
C ALA A 110 7.27 -18.00 -5.29
N ASP A 111 8.38 -18.35 -5.95
CA ASP A 111 8.48 -19.48 -6.86
C ASP A 111 9.78 -20.29 -6.67
N ASN A 112 10.02 -21.28 -7.53
CA ASN A 112 11.22 -22.10 -7.53
C ASN A 112 12.27 -21.69 -8.58
N GLY A 113 12.16 -20.48 -9.12
CA GLY A 113 12.92 -19.96 -10.26
C GLY A 113 12.17 -20.06 -11.59
N SER A 114 10.88 -20.44 -11.55
CA SER A 114 10.00 -20.47 -12.73
C SER A 114 8.69 -19.75 -12.41
N ASN A 115 8.40 -18.67 -13.15
CA ASN A 115 7.20 -17.84 -12.95
C ASN A 115 5.91 -18.67 -12.86
N ASN A 116 5.79 -19.77 -13.61
CA ASN A 116 4.57 -20.61 -13.61
C ASN A 116 4.28 -21.29 -12.26
N THR A 117 5.25 -21.31 -11.36
CA THR A 117 5.14 -21.97 -10.05
C THR A 117 4.81 -21.03 -8.90
N HIS A 118 4.64 -19.73 -9.16
CA HIS A 118 4.30 -18.75 -8.12
C HIS A 118 3.08 -19.16 -7.30
N ARG A 119 3.23 -19.07 -5.98
CA ARG A 119 2.17 -19.26 -4.99
C ARG A 119 2.35 -18.25 -3.86
N MET A 120 1.28 -18.06 -3.10
CA MET A 120 1.32 -17.30 -1.87
C MET A 120 1.82 -18.15 -0.70
N TYR A 121 2.65 -17.54 0.14
CA TYR A 121 3.20 -18.14 1.37
C TYR A 121 3.01 -17.21 2.55
N VAL A 122 3.13 -17.76 3.76
CA VAL A 122 2.94 -16.99 4.98
C VAL A 122 3.95 -17.38 6.07
N LEU A 123 4.49 -16.37 6.75
CA LEU A 123 5.25 -16.51 8.00
C LEU A 123 4.44 -15.95 9.17
N GLU A 124 4.68 -16.48 10.37
CA GLU A 124 4.09 -16.01 11.63
C GLU A 124 5.19 -15.61 12.61
N ASN A 125 4.97 -14.53 13.36
CA ASN A 125 5.81 -14.13 14.48
C ASN A 125 4.93 -13.80 15.69
N ASN A 126 5.24 -14.42 16.84
CA ASN A 126 4.50 -14.26 18.09
C ASN A 126 4.99 -13.09 18.95
N SER A 127 6.08 -12.40 18.56
CA SER A 127 6.58 -11.23 19.28
C SER A 127 5.64 -10.04 19.10
N LYS A 128 5.49 -9.20 20.13
CA LYS A 128 4.78 -7.92 20.02
C LYS A 128 5.49 -6.92 19.10
N ASN A 129 6.82 -7.01 19.00
CA ASN A 129 7.64 -6.23 18.10
C ASN A 129 8.11 -7.13 16.94
N PRO A 130 7.70 -6.91 15.70
CA PRO A 130 8.05 -7.77 14.57
C PRO A 130 9.53 -7.70 14.18
N MET A 131 10.27 -6.71 14.73
CA MET A 131 11.74 -6.64 14.62
C MET A 131 12.45 -7.66 15.53
N GLU A 132 11.72 -8.27 16.47
CA GLU A 132 12.20 -9.25 17.43
C GLU A 132 11.55 -10.62 17.21
N GLY A 133 12.04 -11.62 17.95
CA GLY A 133 11.52 -12.98 17.83
C GLY A 133 11.87 -13.67 16.53
N GLU A 134 11.29 -14.85 16.35
CA GLU A 134 11.49 -15.71 15.19
C GLU A 134 10.30 -15.62 14.25
N TRP A 135 10.56 -15.57 12.94
CA TRP A 135 9.57 -15.69 11.90
C TRP A 135 9.46 -17.14 11.45
N ILE A 136 8.35 -17.78 11.77
CA ILE A 136 8.11 -19.21 11.53
C ILE A 136 7.38 -19.37 10.20
N PHE A 137 7.95 -20.12 9.26
CA PHE A 137 7.30 -20.45 7.99
C PHE A 137 6.10 -21.37 8.24
N LYS A 138 4.91 -20.94 7.81
CA LYS A 138 3.66 -21.67 7.98
C LYS A 138 3.23 -22.42 6.72
N GLY A 139 3.94 -22.22 5.63
CA GLY A 139 3.70 -22.91 4.36
C GLY A 139 2.95 -22.08 3.33
N LYS A 140 2.52 -22.79 2.29
CA LYS A 140 1.70 -22.25 1.21
C LYS A 140 0.30 -21.93 1.70
N ILE A 141 -0.25 -20.79 1.24
CA ILE A 141 -1.64 -20.43 1.43
C ILE A 141 -2.34 -20.42 0.06
N ALA A 142 -3.33 -21.25 -0.12
CA ALA A 142 -4.04 -21.43 -1.38
C ALA A 142 -5.51 -21.77 -1.15
N ALA A 143 -6.36 -21.40 -2.11
CA ALA A 143 -7.73 -21.91 -2.19
C ALA A 143 -7.73 -23.39 -2.61
N GLN A 144 -8.90 -24.05 -2.59
CA GLN A 144 -9.03 -25.43 -3.09
C GLN A 144 -8.55 -25.54 -4.54
N THR A 145 -8.85 -24.55 -5.36
CA THR A 145 -8.29 -24.39 -6.71
C THR A 145 -6.91 -23.77 -6.61
N ASP A 146 -5.89 -24.58 -6.33
CA ASP A 146 -4.48 -24.14 -6.19
C ASP A 146 -3.86 -23.75 -7.53
N LYS A 147 -3.98 -22.50 -7.91
CA LYS A 147 -3.45 -21.91 -9.13
C LYS A 147 -2.37 -20.87 -8.82
N TRP A 148 -1.71 -20.39 -9.87
CA TRP A 148 -0.78 -19.27 -9.80
C TRP A 148 -1.40 -18.09 -9.04
N ALA A 149 -0.65 -17.53 -8.07
CA ALA A 149 -1.15 -16.50 -7.18
C ALA A 149 -0.01 -15.61 -6.67
N ILE A 150 -0.24 -14.28 -6.70
CA ILE A 150 0.64 -13.24 -6.17
C ILE A 150 -0.18 -12.16 -5.45
N ASP A 151 0.49 -11.24 -4.74
CA ASP A 151 -0.07 -9.99 -4.20
C ASP A 151 -1.23 -10.20 -3.22
N GLY A 152 -1.05 -11.09 -2.27
CA GLY A 152 -2.10 -11.41 -1.31
C GLY A 152 -2.25 -10.38 -0.21
N ASN A 153 -3.40 -9.68 -0.17
CA ASN A 153 -3.80 -8.77 0.90
C ASN A 153 -4.86 -9.41 1.81
N VAL A 154 -4.64 -9.34 3.11
CA VAL A 154 -5.54 -9.93 4.13
C VAL A 154 -6.21 -8.83 4.92
N PHE A 155 -7.52 -8.95 5.12
CA PHE A 155 -8.31 -7.95 5.84
C PHE A 155 -9.47 -8.57 6.62
N ILE A 156 -10.00 -7.83 7.61
CA ILE A 156 -11.17 -8.21 8.38
C ILE A 156 -12.37 -7.35 7.97
N TYR A 157 -13.46 -8.01 7.60
CA TYR A 157 -14.73 -7.34 7.36
C TYR A 157 -15.86 -8.06 8.13
N LYS A 158 -16.62 -7.29 8.93
CA LYS A 158 -17.71 -7.83 9.79
C LYS A 158 -17.27 -9.05 10.62
N LYS A 159 -16.08 -8.98 11.23
CA LYS A 159 -15.46 -10.04 12.05
C LYS A 159 -15.02 -11.31 11.28
N GLN A 160 -15.16 -11.33 9.97
CA GLN A 160 -14.67 -12.40 9.11
C GLN A 160 -13.37 -11.99 8.45
N LEU A 161 -12.38 -12.88 8.44
CA LEU A 161 -11.11 -12.72 7.73
C LEU A 161 -11.28 -13.09 6.26
N TYR A 162 -10.73 -12.30 5.38
CA TYR A 162 -10.71 -12.49 3.93
C TYR A 162 -9.30 -12.31 3.40
N MET A 163 -9.01 -12.98 2.29
CA MET A 163 -7.83 -12.73 1.46
C MET A 163 -8.29 -12.35 0.04
N ILE A 164 -7.64 -11.32 -0.52
CA ILE A 164 -7.73 -10.95 -1.94
C ILE A 164 -6.35 -11.09 -2.55
N TRP A 165 -6.26 -11.47 -3.82
CA TRP A 165 -4.99 -11.66 -4.50
C TRP A 165 -5.13 -11.60 -6.02
N ALA A 166 -4.02 -11.46 -6.73
CA ALA A 166 -3.96 -11.64 -8.17
C ALA A 166 -3.67 -13.10 -8.54
N GLY A 167 -4.32 -13.60 -9.57
CA GLY A 167 -4.13 -14.99 -9.97
C GLY A 167 -4.57 -15.31 -11.40
N TRP A 168 -4.09 -16.45 -11.92
CA TRP A 168 -4.55 -16.99 -13.19
C TRP A 168 -5.83 -17.79 -13.01
N GLU A 169 -6.64 -17.81 -14.06
CA GLU A 169 -7.84 -18.67 -14.09
C GLU A 169 -7.46 -20.14 -14.18
N GLY A 170 -6.57 -20.48 -15.11
CA GLY A 170 -6.04 -21.82 -15.35
C GLY A 170 -4.55 -21.92 -15.05
N ASP A 171 -3.83 -22.62 -15.91
CA ASP A 171 -2.40 -22.89 -15.76
C ASP A 171 -1.54 -22.15 -16.80
N THR A 172 -2.16 -21.25 -17.56
CA THR A 172 -1.51 -20.50 -18.66
C THR A 172 -1.41 -19.03 -18.30
N ASN A 173 -0.22 -18.46 -18.44
CA ASN A 173 0.00 -17.03 -18.39
C ASN A 173 -0.69 -16.34 -19.57
N GLY A 174 -1.34 -15.22 -19.34
CA GLY A 174 -2.07 -14.45 -20.36
C GLY A 174 -3.04 -13.45 -19.76
N GLN A 175 -3.54 -13.76 -18.57
CA GLN A 175 -4.41 -12.84 -17.84
C GLN A 175 -4.30 -13.06 -16.33
N GLN A 176 -4.15 -11.96 -15.60
CA GLN A 176 -4.24 -11.94 -14.15
C GLN A 176 -5.58 -11.32 -13.73
N ASN A 177 -6.26 -11.97 -12.82
CA ASN A 177 -7.57 -11.56 -12.30
C ASN A 177 -7.49 -11.36 -10.79
N ILE A 178 -8.40 -10.54 -10.22
CA ILE A 178 -8.54 -10.41 -8.78
C ILE A 178 -9.51 -11.45 -8.25
N TYR A 179 -9.03 -12.22 -7.27
CA TYR A 179 -9.80 -13.21 -6.53
C TYR A 179 -9.98 -12.80 -5.08
N ILE A 180 -11.05 -13.29 -4.46
CA ILE A 180 -11.35 -13.18 -3.04
C ILE A 180 -11.77 -14.52 -2.48
N ALA A 181 -11.38 -14.80 -1.23
CA ALA A 181 -11.89 -15.93 -0.47
C ALA A 181 -12.03 -15.58 1.01
N LYS A 182 -12.90 -16.32 1.73
CA LYS A 182 -12.88 -16.33 3.19
C LYS A 182 -11.64 -17.05 3.69
N MET A 183 -11.19 -16.65 4.87
CA MET A 183 -10.14 -17.38 5.57
C MET A 183 -10.72 -18.01 6.84
N LYS A 184 -10.30 -19.21 7.14
CA LYS A 184 -10.61 -19.93 8.39
C LYS A 184 -9.77 -19.40 9.54
N ASN A 185 -8.52 -19.09 9.25
CA ASN A 185 -7.54 -18.49 10.15
C ASN A 185 -6.46 -17.76 9.30
N PRO A 186 -5.51 -17.04 9.89
CA PRO A 186 -4.50 -16.28 9.13
C PRO A 186 -3.59 -17.09 8.21
N THR A 187 -3.62 -18.42 8.28
CA THR A 187 -2.75 -19.30 7.47
C THR A 187 -3.53 -20.26 6.56
N GLU A 188 -4.87 -20.15 6.53
CA GLU A 188 -5.73 -21.12 5.82
C GLU A 188 -6.93 -20.43 5.17
N ILE A 189 -7.11 -20.62 3.87
CA ILE A 189 -8.31 -20.20 3.13
C ILE A 189 -9.45 -21.19 3.39
N ASP A 190 -10.67 -20.68 3.52
CA ASP A 190 -11.90 -21.44 3.71
C ASP A 190 -12.64 -21.61 2.37
N GLY A 191 -12.51 -22.78 1.77
CA GLY A 191 -13.16 -23.11 0.51
C GLY A 191 -12.40 -22.64 -0.75
N ASP A 192 -13.16 -22.31 -1.78
CA ASP A 192 -12.57 -21.92 -3.07
C ASP A 192 -12.59 -20.40 -3.28
N ARG A 193 -11.88 -19.97 -4.29
CA ARG A 193 -11.75 -18.57 -4.70
C ARG A 193 -12.92 -18.10 -5.54
N VAL A 194 -13.26 -16.83 -5.41
CA VAL A 194 -14.24 -16.14 -6.27
C VAL A 194 -13.54 -15.05 -7.04
N ARG A 195 -13.68 -15.05 -8.36
CA ARG A 195 -13.16 -13.97 -9.22
C ARG A 195 -14.08 -12.75 -9.15
N ILE A 196 -13.54 -11.60 -8.75
CA ILE A 196 -14.29 -10.34 -8.60
C ILE A 196 -13.88 -9.26 -9.59
N SER A 197 -12.74 -9.42 -10.29
CA SER A 197 -12.33 -8.53 -11.37
C SER A 197 -11.49 -9.28 -12.40
N SER A 198 -11.63 -8.85 -13.66
CA SER A 198 -10.77 -9.22 -14.78
C SER A 198 -10.45 -7.97 -15.60
N PRO A 199 -9.31 -7.90 -16.31
CA PRO A 199 -9.01 -6.80 -17.22
C PRO A 199 -10.05 -6.76 -18.35
N THR A 200 -10.88 -5.70 -18.38
CA THR A 200 -11.98 -5.56 -19.34
C THR A 200 -12.07 -4.18 -19.97
N ASN A 201 -11.62 -3.15 -19.25
CA ASN A 201 -11.63 -1.79 -19.78
C ASN A 201 -10.40 -1.54 -20.66
N PRO A 202 -10.46 -0.70 -21.70
CA PRO A 202 -9.33 -0.43 -22.59
C PRO A 202 -8.04 -0.02 -21.86
N TRP A 203 -8.15 0.74 -20.79
CA TRP A 203 -7.01 1.20 -19.99
C TRP A 203 -6.34 0.07 -19.15
N GLU A 204 -6.98 -1.09 -19.01
CA GLU A 204 -6.43 -2.26 -18.32
C GLU A 204 -5.67 -3.21 -19.28
N LEU A 205 -5.71 -2.97 -20.60
CA LEU A 205 -5.25 -3.93 -21.61
C LEU A 205 -3.87 -3.60 -22.21
N HIS A 206 -3.08 -2.75 -21.57
CA HIS A 206 -1.70 -2.47 -21.99
C HIS A 206 -0.77 -3.52 -21.38
N GLY A 207 -0.69 -4.68 -22.02
CA GLY A 207 0.06 -5.84 -21.55
C GLY A 207 0.94 -6.49 -22.62
N ALA A 208 1.29 -5.76 -23.70
CA ALA A 208 2.16 -6.27 -24.76
C ALA A 208 3.56 -6.59 -24.21
N LEU A 209 4.04 -7.79 -24.53
CA LEU A 209 5.38 -8.27 -24.20
C LEU A 209 6.14 -8.58 -25.50
N HIS A 210 7.44 -8.35 -25.47
CA HIS A 210 8.33 -8.49 -26.62
C HIS A 210 9.51 -9.39 -26.26
N ASP A 211 9.25 -10.50 -25.59
CA ASP A 211 10.22 -11.52 -25.24
C ASP A 211 9.78 -12.91 -25.73
N ASP A 212 10.70 -13.87 -25.75
CA ASP A 212 10.48 -15.22 -26.26
C ASP A 212 9.92 -16.20 -25.20
N VAL A 213 9.75 -15.74 -23.96
CA VAL A 213 9.38 -16.59 -22.81
C VAL A 213 7.90 -16.47 -22.48
N ASN A 214 7.35 -15.26 -22.56
CA ASN A 214 5.97 -14.96 -22.20
C ASN A 214 5.06 -14.91 -23.43
N PRO A 215 3.74 -15.06 -23.24
CA PRO A 215 2.78 -14.73 -24.30
C PRO A 215 2.96 -13.29 -24.77
N PRO A 216 2.68 -12.99 -26.04
CA PRO A 216 2.86 -11.64 -26.60
C PRO A 216 1.93 -10.59 -25.96
N GLN A 217 0.93 -11.02 -25.21
CA GLN A 217 -0.02 -10.19 -24.49
C GLN A 217 -0.38 -10.82 -23.15
N VAL A 218 -0.17 -10.07 -22.06
CA VAL A 218 -0.62 -10.44 -20.72
C VAL A 218 -1.44 -9.29 -20.16
N ASN A 219 -2.73 -9.47 -19.99
CA ASN A 219 -3.62 -8.48 -19.41
C ASN A 219 -3.61 -8.61 -17.89
N VAL A 220 -3.49 -7.49 -17.19
CA VAL A 220 -3.20 -7.51 -15.76
C VAL A 220 -4.24 -6.76 -14.94
N ASN A 221 -4.77 -7.44 -13.92
CA ASN A 221 -5.27 -6.85 -12.68
C ASN A 221 -4.50 -7.51 -11.52
N GLU A 222 -3.72 -6.72 -10.76
CA GLU A 222 -2.88 -7.22 -9.66
C GLU A 222 -2.81 -6.24 -8.48
N GLY A 223 -2.03 -6.53 -7.45
CA GLY A 223 -1.80 -5.66 -6.30
C GLY A 223 -3.08 -5.20 -5.58
N PRO A 224 -4.09 -6.07 -5.34
CA PRO A 224 -5.35 -5.62 -4.76
C PRO A 224 -5.19 -5.24 -3.30
N GLN A 225 -5.72 -4.08 -2.91
CA GLN A 225 -5.68 -3.56 -1.55
C GLN A 225 -7.05 -3.19 -1.03
N PHE A 226 -7.39 -3.71 0.14
CA PHE A 226 -8.63 -3.35 0.82
C PHE A 226 -8.57 -1.92 1.36
N LEU A 227 -9.64 -1.16 1.12
CA LEU A 227 -9.82 0.19 1.66
C LEU A 227 -11.25 0.35 2.16
N SER A 228 -11.41 0.95 3.34
CA SER A 228 -12.74 1.27 3.86
C SER A 228 -12.81 2.68 4.38
N HIS A 229 -13.96 3.33 4.15
CA HIS A 229 -14.24 4.65 4.70
C HIS A 229 -15.70 4.77 5.10
N LYS A 230 -15.98 5.12 6.37
CA LYS A 230 -17.34 5.08 6.93
C LYS A 230 -17.97 3.71 6.70
N ASN A 231 -19.05 3.63 5.96
CA ASN A 231 -19.77 2.39 5.68
C ASN A 231 -19.48 1.83 4.26
N LYS A 232 -18.49 2.39 3.57
CA LYS A 232 -18.11 1.94 2.23
C LYS A 232 -16.89 1.05 2.27
N VAL A 233 -16.87 0.10 1.35
CA VAL A 233 -15.78 -0.85 1.13
C VAL A 233 -15.32 -0.76 -0.32
N PHE A 234 -14.01 -0.74 -0.49
CA PHE A 234 -13.35 -0.66 -1.78
C PHE A 234 -12.22 -1.68 -1.86
N ILE A 235 -11.89 -2.08 -3.07
CA ILE A 235 -10.62 -2.70 -3.41
C ILE A 235 -9.98 -1.82 -4.48
N VAL A 236 -8.78 -1.31 -4.18
CA VAL A 236 -7.95 -0.62 -5.17
C VAL A 236 -6.99 -1.65 -5.72
N PHE A 237 -6.82 -1.70 -7.03
CA PHE A 237 -5.99 -2.69 -7.70
C PHE A 237 -5.17 -2.02 -8.81
N SER A 238 -4.07 -2.64 -9.19
CA SER A 238 -3.25 -2.23 -10.31
C SER A 238 -3.71 -2.89 -11.59
N ALA A 239 -3.60 -2.18 -12.71
CA ALA A 239 -3.97 -2.68 -14.01
C ALA A 239 -2.99 -2.25 -15.09
N SER A 240 -2.99 -2.98 -16.20
CA SER A 240 -1.96 -2.99 -17.25
C SER A 240 -0.66 -3.62 -16.78
N GLY A 241 0.26 -3.95 -17.67
CA GLY A 241 1.55 -4.52 -17.26
C GLY A 241 2.47 -3.48 -16.64
N CYS A 242 3.09 -3.78 -15.51
CA CYS A 242 4.07 -2.89 -14.86
C CYS A 242 5.31 -2.61 -15.75
N TRP A 243 5.51 -3.39 -16.82
CA TRP A 243 6.53 -3.16 -17.85
C TRP A 243 6.16 -2.07 -18.85
N THR A 244 4.97 -1.47 -18.72
CA THR A 244 4.49 -0.36 -19.54
C THR A 244 4.30 0.90 -18.67
N ASP A 245 4.34 2.08 -19.30
CA ASP A 245 4.03 3.33 -18.61
C ASP A 245 2.54 3.47 -18.24
N TYR A 246 1.68 2.59 -18.76
CA TYR A 246 0.24 2.57 -18.54
C TYR A 246 -0.18 1.84 -17.26
N TYR A 247 0.76 1.29 -16.50
CA TYR A 247 0.45 0.75 -15.18
C TYR A 247 -0.25 1.81 -14.34
N SER A 248 -1.40 1.48 -13.76
CA SER A 248 -2.31 2.46 -13.15
C SER A 248 -3.19 1.80 -12.10
N LEU A 249 -3.88 2.59 -11.28
CA LEU A 249 -4.79 2.08 -10.25
C LEU A 249 -6.25 2.17 -10.66
N GLY A 250 -6.98 1.07 -10.48
CA GLY A 250 -8.42 0.96 -10.60
C GLY A 250 -9.11 0.84 -9.25
N LEU A 251 -10.44 0.95 -9.26
CA LEU A 251 -11.28 0.87 -8.08
C LEU A 251 -12.43 -0.11 -8.29
N LEU A 252 -12.59 -1.05 -7.37
CA LEU A 252 -13.82 -1.80 -7.17
C LEU A 252 -14.55 -1.22 -5.96
N THR A 253 -15.82 -0.89 -6.13
CA THR A 253 -16.70 -0.41 -5.07
C THR A 253 -17.71 -1.48 -4.72
N PHE A 254 -17.74 -1.89 -3.45
CA PHE A 254 -18.73 -2.84 -2.95
C PHE A 254 -20.10 -2.15 -2.80
N THR A 255 -21.14 -2.74 -3.36
CA THR A 255 -22.50 -2.15 -3.33
C THR A 255 -23.16 -2.19 -1.96
N GLY A 256 -22.63 -3.04 -1.04
CA GLY A 256 -23.16 -3.20 0.31
C GLY A 256 -24.41 -4.09 0.42
N LYS A 257 -24.92 -4.63 -0.69
CA LYS A 257 -26.19 -5.39 -0.71
C LYS A 257 -26.03 -6.86 -0.34
N ASP A 258 -24.95 -7.47 -0.77
CA ASP A 258 -24.71 -8.91 -0.64
C ASP A 258 -23.45 -9.22 0.19
N ASN A 259 -22.87 -10.36 0.03
CA ASN A 259 -21.60 -10.69 0.64
C ASN A 259 -20.44 -10.32 -0.29
N LEU A 260 -19.23 -10.20 0.24
CA LEU A 260 -18.04 -9.85 -0.54
C LEU A 260 -17.68 -10.90 -1.60
N LEU A 261 -18.18 -12.12 -1.48
CA LEU A 261 -17.96 -13.22 -2.43
C LEU A 261 -18.95 -13.22 -3.59
N ASP A 262 -19.89 -12.25 -3.66
CA ASP A 262 -20.73 -12.09 -4.84
C ASP A 262 -20.01 -11.18 -5.87
N PRO A 263 -19.61 -11.69 -7.05
CA PRO A 263 -18.97 -10.87 -8.09
C PRO A 263 -19.83 -9.70 -8.54
N LEU A 264 -21.15 -9.85 -8.52
CA LEU A 264 -22.10 -8.80 -8.94
C LEU A 264 -22.24 -7.67 -7.89
N ALA A 265 -21.74 -7.88 -6.68
CA ALA A 265 -21.72 -6.86 -5.64
C ALA A 265 -20.56 -5.87 -5.81
N TRP A 266 -19.68 -6.06 -6.79
CA TRP A 266 -18.54 -5.19 -7.06
C TRP A 266 -18.74 -4.39 -8.34
N VAL A 267 -18.63 -3.07 -8.25
CA VAL A 267 -18.70 -2.15 -9.38
C VAL A 267 -17.31 -1.59 -9.65
N LYS A 268 -16.79 -1.87 -10.84
CA LYS A 268 -15.49 -1.38 -11.28
C LYS A 268 -15.59 0.04 -11.82
N SER A 269 -14.58 0.87 -11.57
CA SER A 269 -14.45 2.21 -12.16
C SER A 269 -14.18 2.12 -13.67
N ASP A 270 -14.83 3.00 -14.44
CA ASP A 270 -14.65 3.07 -15.91
C ASP A 270 -13.27 3.64 -16.29
N LYS A 271 -12.62 4.36 -15.38
CA LYS A 271 -11.33 5.02 -15.58
C LYS A 271 -10.40 4.72 -14.40
N PRO A 272 -9.08 4.81 -14.60
CA PRO A 272 -8.14 4.72 -13.48
C PRO A 272 -8.38 5.85 -12.47
N ILE A 273 -8.09 5.58 -11.20
CA ILE A 273 -8.14 6.56 -10.11
C ILE A 273 -6.77 7.18 -9.82
N LEU A 274 -5.70 6.59 -10.36
CA LEU A 274 -4.35 7.11 -10.42
C LEU A 274 -3.68 6.55 -11.67
N GLU A 275 -3.12 7.41 -12.51
CA GLU A 275 -2.42 7.05 -13.73
C GLU A 275 -1.18 7.93 -13.95
N GLN A 276 -0.36 7.60 -14.94
CA GLN A 276 0.80 8.40 -15.30
C GLN A 276 0.43 9.86 -15.58
N SER A 277 1.37 10.75 -15.32
CA SER A 277 1.19 12.18 -15.58
C SER A 277 2.46 12.78 -16.21
N HIS A 278 2.39 13.12 -17.48
CA HIS A 278 3.47 13.85 -18.17
C HIS A 278 3.72 15.23 -17.54
N LYS A 279 2.68 15.85 -16.96
CA LYS A 279 2.77 17.14 -16.27
C LYS A 279 3.65 17.06 -15.02
N THR A 280 3.48 16.00 -14.24
CA THR A 280 4.22 15.78 -12.99
C THR A 280 5.45 14.89 -13.18
N LYS A 281 5.64 14.33 -14.38
CA LYS A 281 6.74 13.40 -14.74
C LYS A 281 6.77 12.18 -13.82
N VAL A 282 5.62 11.57 -13.63
CA VAL A 282 5.45 10.31 -12.87
C VAL A 282 4.83 9.30 -13.79
N TYR A 283 5.47 8.13 -13.94
CA TYR A 283 5.10 7.10 -14.89
C TYR A 283 4.83 5.77 -14.18
N ALA A 284 3.95 4.96 -14.73
CA ALA A 284 3.58 3.66 -14.19
C ALA A 284 3.28 3.65 -12.67
N PRO A 285 2.42 4.56 -12.14
CA PRO A 285 2.08 4.55 -10.72
C PRO A 285 1.15 3.37 -10.41
N GLY A 286 1.54 2.52 -9.47
CA GLY A 286 0.73 1.37 -9.10
C GLY A 286 1.24 0.63 -7.88
N HIS A 287 0.70 -0.58 -7.68
CA HIS A 287 0.97 -1.48 -6.56
C HIS A 287 0.96 -0.75 -5.23
N ASN A 288 -0.23 -0.29 -4.85
CA ASN A 288 -0.42 0.57 -3.70
C ASN A 288 -0.65 -0.21 -2.41
N SER A 289 -0.43 0.46 -1.29
CA SER A 289 -0.96 0.12 0.03
C SER A 289 -1.51 1.37 0.72
N PHE A 290 -2.19 1.19 1.85
CA PHE A 290 -2.78 2.29 2.59
C PHE A 290 -2.28 2.35 4.02
N PHE A 291 -2.14 3.56 4.52
CA PHE A 291 -1.82 3.78 5.93
C PHE A 291 -2.54 5.02 6.47
N LYS A 292 -2.65 5.10 7.78
CA LYS A 292 -3.15 6.29 8.47
C LYS A 292 -2.02 7.09 9.06
N SER A 293 -2.22 8.42 9.14
CA SER A 293 -1.33 9.27 9.95
C SER A 293 -1.27 8.79 11.41
N PRO A 294 -0.20 9.07 12.17
CA PRO A 294 -0.07 8.67 13.58
C PRO A 294 -1.25 9.07 14.45
N ASN A 295 -1.85 10.25 14.22
CA ASN A 295 -3.06 10.69 14.94
C ASN A 295 -4.37 10.06 14.42
N GLY A 296 -4.31 9.19 13.40
CA GLY A 296 -5.44 8.46 12.82
C GLY A 296 -6.43 9.28 12.00
N LYS A 297 -6.17 10.57 11.75
CA LYS A 297 -7.13 11.48 11.10
C LYS A 297 -7.00 11.56 9.59
N GLU A 298 -5.84 11.19 9.04
CA GLU A 298 -5.56 11.26 7.61
C GLU A 298 -5.40 9.86 7.05
N ASP A 299 -5.96 9.66 5.86
CA ASP A 299 -5.75 8.47 5.05
C ASP A 299 -4.70 8.78 3.97
N TRP A 300 -3.75 7.89 3.80
CA TRP A 300 -2.63 8.03 2.87
C TRP A 300 -2.53 6.81 1.97
N ILE A 301 -2.12 7.05 0.74
CA ILE A 301 -1.72 6.00 -0.20
C ILE A 301 -0.20 5.98 -0.31
N LEU A 302 0.35 4.79 -0.30
CA LEU A 302 1.73 4.46 -0.61
C LEU A 302 1.72 3.63 -1.90
N TYR A 303 2.53 3.98 -2.89
CA TYR A 303 2.58 3.31 -4.19
C TYR A 303 3.98 3.42 -4.78
N HIS A 304 4.35 2.58 -5.73
CA HIS A 304 5.57 2.83 -6.49
C HIS A 304 5.28 3.54 -7.81
N ALA A 305 6.28 4.23 -8.35
CA ALA A 305 6.25 4.78 -9.69
C ALA A 305 7.67 4.98 -10.22
N ASN A 306 7.77 5.17 -11.54
CA ASN A 306 9.00 5.52 -12.25
C ASN A 306 9.11 7.05 -12.43
N SER A 307 10.34 7.56 -12.49
CA SER A 307 10.62 8.99 -12.72
C SER A 307 10.79 9.33 -14.20
N ASN A 308 11.01 8.32 -15.07
CA ASN A 308 11.11 8.50 -16.52
C ASN A 308 10.25 7.47 -17.25
N PRO A 309 9.81 7.78 -18.48
CA PRO A 309 9.07 6.83 -19.30
C PRO A 309 9.95 5.65 -19.70
N GLY A 310 9.33 4.47 -19.85
CA GLY A 310 9.99 3.25 -20.32
C GLY A 310 10.93 2.58 -19.31
N GLU A 311 10.94 2.97 -18.03
CA GLU A 311 11.75 2.32 -16.98
C GLU A 311 11.20 0.95 -16.57
N GLY A 312 9.92 0.65 -16.83
CA GLY A 312 9.30 -0.67 -16.66
C GLY A 312 9.29 -1.20 -15.22
N CYS A 313 9.21 -2.54 -15.06
CA CYS A 313 9.16 -3.23 -13.76
C CYS A 313 10.52 -3.35 -13.05
N GLY A 314 11.53 -2.63 -13.48
CA GLY A 314 12.90 -2.78 -12.96
C GLY A 314 13.15 -2.11 -11.61
N VAL A 315 14.44 -1.95 -11.31
CA VAL A 315 14.97 -1.36 -10.06
C VAL A 315 14.75 0.16 -9.95
N LYS A 316 14.06 0.77 -10.90
CA LYS A 316 13.73 2.20 -10.87
C LYS A 316 12.39 2.50 -10.19
N ARG A 317 11.57 1.49 -9.92
CA ARG A 317 10.33 1.67 -9.17
C ARG A 317 10.62 2.18 -7.77
N SER A 318 10.26 3.44 -7.52
CA SER A 318 10.53 4.12 -6.25
C SER A 318 9.24 4.36 -5.46
N PRO A 319 9.21 4.15 -4.14
CA PRO A 319 8.03 4.33 -3.33
C PRO A 319 7.72 5.81 -3.13
N ARG A 320 6.45 6.16 -3.30
CA ARG A 320 5.89 7.50 -3.19
C ARG A 320 4.65 7.46 -2.32
N MET A 321 4.34 8.55 -1.66
CA MET A 321 3.12 8.65 -0.87
C MET A 321 2.45 10.00 -1.04
N GLN A 322 1.11 10.00 -0.93
CA GLN A 322 0.29 11.21 -0.92
C GLN A 322 -0.99 10.99 -0.13
N GLN A 323 -1.61 12.08 0.32
CA GLN A 323 -2.83 12.03 1.11
C GLN A 323 -4.04 11.69 0.23
N ILE A 324 -4.90 10.80 0.72
CA ILE A 324 -6.22 10.50 0.12
C ILE A 324 -7.23 11.52 0.66
N ARG A 325 -8.02 12.08 -0.25
CA ARG A 325 -9.21 12.86 0.09
C ARG A 325 -10.45 12.01 -0.17
N TRP A 326 -11.54 12.42 0.43
CA TRP A 326 -12.82 11.76 0.26
C TRP A 326 -13.83 12.75 -0.33
N ASP A 327 -14.51 12.35 -1.40
CA ASP A 327 -15.58 13.17 -1.97
C ASP A 327 -16.80 13.22 -1.04
N LYS A 328 -17.79 14.05 -1.40
CA LYS A 328 -19.05 14.18 -0.63
C LYS A 328 -19.83 12.86 -0.52
N LYS A 329 -19.61 11.94 -1.46
CA LYS A 329 -20.24 10.61 -1.49
C LYS A 329 -19.40 9.58 -0.72
N GLY A 330 -18.21 9.95 -0.21
CA GLY A 330 -17.28 9.06 0.51
C GLY A 330 -16.50 8.14 -0.41
N ASN A 331 -16.24 8.51 -1.66
CA ASN A 331 -15.33 7.78 -2.54
C ASN A 331 -13.90 8.35 -2.41
N PRO A 332 -12.87 7.53 -2.58
CA PRO A 332 -11.49 8.00 -2.50
C PRO A 332 -11.16 8.90 -3.70
N VAL A 333 -10.43 9.99 -3.43
CA VAL A 333 -9.91 10.92 -4.42
C VAL A 333 -8.41 11.04 -4.18
N ILE A 334 -7.62 10.44 -5.06
CA ILE A 334 -6.15 10.43 -4.96
C ILE A 334 -5.58 11.67 -5.68
N GLY A 335 -6.14 12.02 -6.84
CA GLY A 335 -5.63 13.10 -7.71
C GLY A 335 -4.45 12.67 -8.56
N ASP A 336 -3.78 13.64 -9.20
CA ASP A 336 -2.59 13.37 -9.99
C ASP A 336 -1.43 12.89 -9.09
N PRO A 337 -0.55 12.02 -9.58
CA PRO A 337 0.66 11.66 -8.85
C PRO A 337 1.55 12.90 -8.67
N ILE A 338 2.13 13.04 -7.49
CA ILE A 338 2.90 14.24 -7.11
C ILE A 338 4.31 14.20 -7.71
N SER A 339 4.74 15.30 -8.32
CA SER A 339 6.09 15.46 -8.90
C SER A 339 7.18 15.14 -7.88
N GLU A 340 8.27 14.56 -8.36
CA GLU A 340 9.51 14.41 -7.60
C GLU A 340 10.02 15.76 -7.09
N GLY A 341 10.51 15.80 -5.85
CA GLY A 341 11.04 17.01 -5.23
C GLY A 341 9.98 18.04 -4.80
N PHE A 342 8.69 17.83 -5.09
CA PHE A 342 7.65 18.75 -4.61
C PHE A 342 7.43 18.56 -3.08
N PRO A 343 7.49 19.66 -2.30
CA PRO A 343 7.35 19.57 -0.84
C PRO A 343 5.91 19.24 -0.44
N LEU A 344 5.76 18.18 0.34
CA LEU A 344 4.51 17.71 0.93
C LEU A 344 4.59 17.78 2.44
N ALA A 345 3.50 18.12 3.11
CA ALA A 345 3.41 17.99 4.56
C ALA A 345 3.59 16.52 4.97
N ILE A 346 4.33 16.26 6.06
CA ILE A 346 4.40 14.92 6.64
C ILE A 346 3.03 14.50 7.18
N PRO A 347 2.73 13.18 7.27
CA PRO A 347 1.53 12.69 7.97
C PRO A 347 1.43 13.25 9.39
N SER A 348 0.24 13.74 9.76
CA SER A 348 0.01 14.41 11.05
C SER A 348 0.29 13.49 12.25
N MET A 349 1.07 14.00 13.21
CA MET A 349 1.45 13.30 14.45
C MET A 349 0.32 13.26 15.48
#